data_e1951a8743297edb7e0b3fa96a952815
#
_entry.id   e1951a8743297edb7e0b3fa96a952815
#
_cell.length_a   1.000
_cell.length_b   1.000
_cell.length_c   1.000
_cell.angle_alpha   90.00
_cell.angle_beta   90.00
_cell.angle_gamma   90.00
#
_symmetry.space_group_name_H-M   'P 1'
#
loop_
_entity.id
_entity.type
_entity.pdbx_description
1 polymer ?
#
loop_
_entity_poly.entity_id
_entity_poly.type
_entity_poly.pdbx_seq_one_letter_code
_entity_poly.pdbx_strand_id
1 'polypeptide(L)'
;KTSAKPGHTQTVDFFVVNDSISFADLPGFGYAEAPGAIKDGFMPMIREYIAKRDNLKVAFLLIDIRRTPGKEEEQILSALEKRGIPTAIIATKADKMSNSQLAKRLKEISEELDIAKEDIFPTSSLKGKGKADILRLVTQFAER
;
A
#
# COMPACT_ATOMS: atom_id res chain seq x y z
N LYS A 1 6.45 -1.27 16.70
CA LYS A 1 6.90 -2.66 16.80
C LYS A 1 6.47 -3.43 15.58
N THR A 2 7.40 -4.00 14.87
CA THR A 2 7.12 -4.79 13.68
C THR A 2 6.96 -6.26 14.04
N SER A 3 6.10 -6.96 13.29
CA SER A 3 5.97 -8.39 13.42
C SER A 3 7.27 -9.08 13.01
N ALA A 4 7.76 -10.00 13.83
CA ALA A 4 9.02 -10.68 13.60
C ALA A 4 8.92 -11.73 12.49
N LYS A 5 7.73 -12.26 12.22
CA LYS A 5 7.55 -13.36 11.26
C LYS A 5 6.37 -13.09 10.33
N PRO A 6 6.59 -13.06 9.00
CA PRO A 6 5.50 -12.91 8.04
C PRO A 6 4.48 -14.04 8.20
N GLY A 7 3.22 -13.72 8.06
CA GLY A 7 2.14 -14.69 8.10
C GLY A 7 1.68 -15.15 9.49
N HIS A 8 2.31 -14.67 10.55
CA HIS A 8 1.91 -15.03 11.92
C HIS A 8 0.81 -14.16 12.49
N THR A 9 0.58 -12.99 11.92
CA THR A 9 -0.34 -12.00 12.46
C THR A 9 -1.44 -11.70 11.49
N GLN A 10 -2.69 -11.86 11.93
CA GLN A 10 -3.87 -11.42 11.18
C GLN A 10 -4.54 -10.24 11.88
N THR A 11 -3.77 -9.45 12.62
CA THR A 11 -4.23 -8.28 13.33
C THR A 11 -3.73 -7.02 12.66
N VAL A 12 -4.45 -5.94 12.87
CA VAL A 12 -4.03 -4.61 12.42
C VAL A 12 -3.22 -3.96 13.53
N ASP A 13 -1.98 -3.59 13.21
CA ASP A 13 -1.13 -2.86 14.15
C ASP A 13 -1.28 -1.36 13.94
N PHE A 14 -1.37 -0.61 15.04
CA PHE A 14 -1.52 0.84 14.98
C PHE A 14 -0.28 1.54 15.51
N PHE A 15 0.13 2.59 14.80
CA PHE A 15 1.26 3.43 15.18
C PHE A 15 0.78 4.88 15.24
N VAL A 16 0.97 5.54 16.38
CA VAL A 16 0.63 6.95 16.50
C VAL A 16 1.88 7.80 16.35
N VAL A 17 1.81 8.81 15.49
CA VAL A 17 2.92 9.70 15.18
C VAL A 17 2.54 11.11 15.64
N ASN A 18 3.41 11.72 16.46
CA ASN A 18 3.24 13.10 16.96
C ASN A 18 1.88 13.31 17.65
N ASP A 19 1.34 12.27 18.28
CA ASP A 19 0.06 12.29 18.98
C ASP A 19 -1.13 12.78 18.14
N SER A 20 -0.98 12.80 16.81
CA SER A 20 -2.00 13.37 15.94
C SER A 20 -2.40 12.47 14.76
N ILE A 21 -1.50 11.60 14.29
CA ILE A 21 -1.74 10.76 13.12
C ILE A 21 -1.60 9.30 13.51
N SER A 22 -2.57 8.48 13.11
CA SER A 22 -2.52 7.06 13.33
C SER A 22 -2.30 6.34 12.00
N PHE A 23 -1.29 5.47 11.96
CA PHE A 23 -1.06 4.55 10.86
C PHE A 23 -1.58 3.17 11.24
N ALA A 24 -2.40 2.60 10.38
CA ALA A 24 -2.83 1.22 10.52
C ALA A 24 -2.00 0.36 9.56
N ASP A 25 -1.24 -0.58 10.11
CA ASP A 25 -0.43 -1.50 9.33
C ASP A 25 -1.19 -2.82 9.20
N LEU A 26 -1.67 -3.08 8.00
CA LEU A 26 -2.44 -4.29 7.72
C LEU A 26 -1.49 -5.40 7.25
N PRO A 27 -1.87 -6.68 7.44
CA PRO A 27 -1.03 -7.79 6.99
C PRO A 27 -0.75 -7.74 5.50
N GLY A 28 0.49 -8.08 5.14
CA GLY A 28 0.86 -8.21 3.75
C GLY A 28 0.20 -9.42 3.11
N PHE A 29 -0.32 -9.27 1.92
CA PHE A 29 -0.98 -10.33 1.18
C PHE A 29 -0.11 -10.94 0.08
N GLY A 30 1.05 -10.36 -0.18
CA GLY A 30 1.96 -10.79 -1.23
C GLY A 30 3.04 -11.78 -0.80
N TYR A 31 3.01 -12.28 0.43
CA TYR A 31 4.01 -13.20 0.93
C TYR A 31 3.74 -14.63 0.43
N ALA A 32 4.60 -15.10 -0.47
CA ALA A 32 4.51 -16.48 -0.97
C ALA A 32 4.75 -17.52 0.12
N GLU A 33 5.47 -17.15 1.15
CA GLU A 33 5.85 -18.05 2.25
C GLU A 33 4.78 -18.20 3.32
N ALA A 34 3.75 -17.37 3.30
CA ALA A 34 2.67 -17.48 4.28
C ALA A 34 1.87 -18.76 4.03
N PRO A 35 1.50 -19.51 5.09
CA PRO A 35 0.61 -20.65 4.94
C PRO A 35 -0.71 -20.24 4.27
N GLY A 36 -1.25 -21.12 3.43
CA GLY A 36 -2.46 -20.83 2.65
C GLY A 36 -3.63 -20.33 3.50
N ALA A 37 -3.89 -20.97 4.63
CA ALA A 37 -4.98 -20.59 5.54
C ALA A 37 -4.80 -19.17 6.09
N ILE A 38 -3.57 -18.76 6.35
CA ILE A 38 -3.25 -17.41 6.81
C ILE A 38 -3.41 -16.40 5.66
N LYS A 39 -2.91 -16.75 4.47
CA LYS A 39 -3.10 -15.92 3.27
C LYS A 39 -4.57 -15.70 2.96
N ASP A 40 -5.36 -16.76 3.03
CA ASP A 40 -6.80 -16.71 2.74
C ASP A 40 -7.54 -15.81 3.73
N GLY A 41 -7.04 -15.68 4.97
CA GLY A 41 -7.62 -14.80 5.96
C GLY A 41 -7.27 -13.32 5.79
N PHE A 42 -6.22 -13.00 5.05
CA PHE A 42 -5.76 -11.61 4.89
C PHE A 42 -6.76 -10.75 4.11
N MET A 43 -7.22 -11.24 2.99
CA MET A 43 -8.12 -10.45 2.14
C MET A 43 -9.47 -10.16 2.78
N PRO A 44 -10.16 -11.13 3.40
CA PRO A 44 -11.39 -10.83 4.12
C PRO A 44 -11.18 -9.80 5.23
N MET A 45 -10.07 -9.90 5.98
CA MET A 45 -9.77 -8.96 7.05
C MET A 45 -9.53 -7.55 6.53
N ILE A 46 -8.75 -7.42 5.44
CA ILE A 46 -8.47 -6.12 4.82
C ILE A 46 -9.77 -5.49 4.31
N ARG A 47 -10.60 -6.27 3.62
CA ARG A 47 -11.88 -5.77 3.11
C ARG A 47 -12.81 -5.34 4.23
N GLU A 48 -12.87 -6.09 5.31
CA GLU A 48 -13.68 -5.73 6.48
C GLU A 48 -13.17 -4.44 7.12
N TYR A 49 -11.85 -4.30 7.27
CA TYR A 49 -11.25 -3.07 7.79
C TYR A 49 -11.65 -1.86 6.95
N ILE A 50 -11.49 -1.97 5.63
CA ILE A 50 -11.85 -0.88 4.71
C ILE A 50 -13.35 -0.56 4.80
N ALA A 51 -14.18 -1.58 4.88
CA ALA A 51 -15.62 -1.40 4.88
C ALA A 51 -16.16 -0.75 6.17
N LYS A 52 -15.53 -1.01 7.30
CA LYS A 52 -16.05 -0.62 8.62
C LYS A 52 -15.35 0.56 9.28
N ARG A 53 -14.15 0.93 8.84
CA ARG A 53 -13.38 2.00 9.49
C ARG A 53 -13.83 3.37 9.01
N ASP A 54 -14.43 4.15 9.91
CA ASP A 54 -15.02 5.45 9.55
C ASP A 54 -14.00 6.57 9.41
N ASN A 55 -12.88 6.49 10.14
CA ASN A 55 -11.87 7.55 10.17
C ASN A 55 -10.69 7.30 9.24
N LEU A 56 -10.85 6.45 8.24
CA LEU A 56 -9.81 6.19 7.25
C LEU A 56 -9.70 7.36 6.28
N LYS A 57 -8.58 8.06 6.29
CA LYS A 57 -8.36 9.28 5.52
C LYS A 57 -7.73 9.04 4.16
N VAL A 58 -6.78 8.12 4.10
CA VAL A 58 -6.04 7.77 2.89
C VAL A 58 -5.50 6.36 3.05
N ALA A 59 -5.36 5.66 1.95
CA ALA A 59 -4.76 4.34 1.92
C ALA A 59 -3.52 4.36 1.04
N PHE A 60 -2.47 3.69 1.48
CA PHE A 60 -1.26 3.47 0.71
C PHE A 60 -1.15 1.98 0.39
N LEU A 61 -1.16 1.66 -0.89
CA LEU A 61 -0.96 0.29 -1.37
C LEU A 61 0.49 0.14 -1.83
N LEU A 62 1.25 -0.69 -1.13
CA LEU A 62 2.67 -0.90 -1.42
C LEU A 62 2.84 -2.05 -2.40
N ILE A 63 3.54 -1.80 -3.49
CA ILE A 63 3.82 -2.79 -4.53
C ILE A 63 5.31 -2.75 -4.83
N ASP A 64 5.97 -3.90 -4.77
CA ASP A 64 7.37 -4.02 -5.24
C ASP A 64 7.39 -3.70 -6.74
N ILE A 65 8.24 -2.76 -7.15
CA ILE A 65 8.32 -2.30 -8.54
C ILE A 65 8.54 -3.42 -9.55
N ARG A 66 9.13 -4.53 -9.11
CA ARG A 66 9.43 -5.67 -9.98
C ARG A 66 8.26 -6.63 -10.15
N ARG A 67 7.24 -6.53 -9.30
CA ARG A 67 6.10 -7.46 -9.33
C ARG A 67 4.94 -6.91 -10.17
N THR A 68 4.24 -7.81 -10.83
CA THR A 68 3.02 -7.47 -11.53
C THR A 68 1.85 -7.48 -10.53
N PRO A 69 1.08 -6.40 -10.43
CA PRO A 69 -0.12 -6.39 -9.60
C PRO A 69 -1.10 -7.47 -10.03
N GLY A 70 -1.82 -8.02 -9.07
CA GLY A 70 -2.76 -9.11 -9.32
C GLY A 70 -4.16 -8.80 -8.81
N LYS A 71 -4.93 -9.87 -8.65
CA LYS A 71 -6.33 -9.76 -8.24
C LYS A 71 -6.51 -9.16 -6.86
N GLU A 72 -5.59 -9.43 -5.94
CA GLU A 72 -5.64 -8.90 -4.58
C GLU A 72 -5.58 -7.38 -4.58
N GLU A 73 -4.66 -6.82 -5.35
CA GLU A 73 -4.50 -5.37 -5.48
C GLU A 73 -5.76 -4.76 -6.10
N GLU A 74 -6.30 -5.39 -7.13
CA GLU A 74 -7.54 -4.92 -7.77
C GLU A 74 -8.72 -4.92 -6.80
N GLN A 75 -8.84 -5.96 -5.99
CA GLN A 75 -9.92 -6.07 -5.00
C GLN A 75 -9.81 -5.00 -3.92
N ILE A 76 -8.60 -4.73 -3.46
CA ILE A 76 -8.35 -3.69 -2.46
C ILE A 76 -8.70 -2.31 -3.03
N LEU A 77 -8.23 -2.03 -4.23
CA LEU A 77 -8.52 -0.74 -4.89
C LEU A 77 -10.02 -0.55 -5.11
N SER A 78 -10.71 -1.61 -5.53
CA SER A 78 -12.16 -1.57 -5.71
C SER A 78 -12.89 -1.27 -4.40
N ALA A 79 -12.47 -1.90 -3.30
CA ALA A 79 -13.08 -1.67 -2.00
C ALA A 79 -12.86 -0.23 -1.52
N LEU A 80 -11.67 0.31 -1.75
CA LEU A 80 -11.35 1.70 -1.38
C LEU A 80 -12.14 2.69 -2.22
N GLU A 81 -12.25 2.43 -3.52
CA GLU A 81 -13.01 3.27 -4.43
C GLU A 81 -14.49 3.34 -4.04
N LYS A 82 -15.08 2.21 -3.70
CA LYS A 82 -16.48 2.15 -3.27
C LYS A 82 -16.76 3.00 -2.03
N ARG A 83 -15.76 3.16 -1.16
CA ARG A 83 -15.86 3.99 0.04
C ARG A 83 -15.42 5.44 -0.21
N GLY A 84 -14.95 5.75 -1.42
CA GLY A 84 -14.44 7.08 -1.73
C GLY A 84 -13.16 7.43 -0.97
N ILE A 85 -12.37 6.43 -0.59
CA ILE A 85 -11.13 6.66 0.16
C ILE A 85 -10.00 6.95 -0.82
N PRO A 86 -9.34 8.12 -0.71
CA PRO A 86 -8.18 8.43 -1.54
C PRO A 86 -7.09 7.39 -1.37
N THR A 87 -6.49 6.96 -2.49
CA THR A 87 -5.50 5.90 -2.48
C THR A 87 -4.28 6.30 -3.30
N ALA A 88 -3.10 6.04 -2.76
CA ALA A 88 -1.84 6.20 -3.47
C ALA A 88 -1.14 4.84 -3.57
N ILE A 89 -0.54 4.58 -4.72
CA ILE A 89 0.28 3.40 -4.92
C ILE A 89 1.73 3.78 -4.61
N ILE A 90 2.35 3.02 -3.74
CA ILE A 90 3.77 3.19 -3.42
C ILE A 90 4.53 2.06 -4.11
N ALA A 91 5.23 2.40 -5.19
CA ALA A 91 6.04 1.43 -5.94
C ALA A 91 7.42 1.35 -5.27
N THR A 92 7.59 0.33 -4.45
CA THR A 92 8.79 0.18 -3.63
C THR A 92 9.98 -0.40 -4.40
N LYS A 93 11.17 -0.23 -3.85
CA LYS A 93 12.42 -0.76 -4.41
C LYS A 93 12.73 -0.22 -5.81
N ALA A 94 12.40 1.05 -6.03
CA ALA A 94 12.63 1.70 -7.33
C ALA A 94 14.11 1.77 -7.71
N ASP A 95 15.02 1.66 -6.73
CA ASP A 95 16.47 1.61 -6.97
C ASP A 95 16.91 0.36 -7.76
N LYS A 96 16.06 -0.65 -7.84
CA LYS A 96 16.33 -1.88 -8.60
C LYS A 96 16.16 -1.72 -10.12
N MET A 97 15.71 -0.56 -10.57
CA MET A 97 15.47 -0.29 -11.99
C MET A 97 16.20 0.98 -12.45
N SER A 98 16.63 0.98 -13.72
CA SER A 98 17.12 2.19 -14.36
C SER A 98 15.98 3.19 -14.59
N ASN A 99 16.29 4.44 -14.90
CA ASN A 99 15.26 5.45 -15.12
C ASN A 99 14.31 5.08 -16.26
N SER A 100 14.81 4.51 -17.35
CA SER A 100 13.98 4.11 -18.48
C SER A 100 13.08 2.92 -18.12
N GLN A 101 13.62 1.94 -17.40
CA GLN A 101 12.83 0.80 -16.92
C GLN A 101 11.75 1.25 -15.96
N LEU A 102 12.09 2.19 -15.08
CA LEU A 102 11.15 2.72 -14.10
C LEU A 102 9.98 3.42 -14.78
N ALA A 103 10.24 4.28 -15.76
CA ALA A 103 9.19 4.98 -16.49
C ALA A 103 8.24 4.00 -17.17
N LYS A 104 8.78 2.97 -17.81
CA LYS A 104 8.00 1.92 -18.46
C LYS A 104 7.15 1.17 -17.43
N ARG A 105 7.75 0.81 -16.30
CA ARG A 105 7.07 0.03 -15.27
C ARG A 105 5.93 0.79 -14.62
N LEU A 106 6.12 2.08 -14.36
CA LEU A 106 5.06 2.92 -13.81
C LEU A 106 3.87 3.02 -14.76
N LYS A 107 4.15 3.10 -16.06
CA LYS A 107 3.10 3.09 -17.08
C LYS A 107 2.34 1.77 -17.07
N GLU A 108 3.04 0.63 -16.98
CA GLU A 108 2.41 -0.69 -16.91
C GLU A 108 1.50 -0.82 -15.68
N ILE A 109 1.98 -0.40 -14.51
CA ILE A 109 1.17 -0.43 -13.28
C ILE A 109 -0.08 0.44 -13.42
N SER A 110 0.09 1.64 -13.97
CA SER A 110 -1.02 2.55 -14.21
C SER A 110 -2.11 1.92 -15.10
N GLU A 111 -1.69 1.25 -16.15
CA GLU A 111 -2.63 0.61 -17.08
C GLU A 111 -3.27 -0.64 -16.45
N GLU A 112 -2.50 -1.47 -15.77
CA GLU A 112 -3.01 -2.70 -15.16
C GLU A 112 -4.01 -2.44 -14.05
N LEU A 113 -3.78 -1.43 -13.23
CA LEU A 113 -4.64 -1.10 -12.11
C LEU A 113 -5.68 -0.02 -12.41
N ASP A 114 -5.64 0.54 -13.62
CA ASP A 114 -6.52 1.63 -14.02
C ASP A 114 -6.46 2.80 -13.03
N ILE A 115 -5.25 3.22 -12.71
CA ILE A 115 -4.99 4.32 -11.78
C ILE A 115 -4.10 5.37 -12.46
N ALA A 116 -4.32 6.63 -12.14
CA ALA A 116 -3.54 7.72 -12.73
C ALA A 116 -2.06 7.63 -12.31
N LYS A 117 -1.15 7.93 -13.23
CA LYS A 117 0.29 7.93 -12.93
C LYS A 117 0.64 8.86 -11.78
N GLU A 118 -0.10 9.95 -11.62
CA GLU A 118 0.10 10.94 -10.56
C GLU A 118 -0.16 10.35 -9.18
N ASP A 119 -0.88 9.24 -9.11
CA ASP A 119 -1.17 8.54 -7.86
C ASP A 119 -0.22 7.37 -7.59
N ILE A 120 0.82 7.22 -8.41
CA ILE A 120 1.84 6.19 -8.25
C ILE A 120 3.17 6.85 -7.91
N PHE A 121 3.72 6.49 -6.75
CA PHE A 121 4.94 7.12 -6.22
C PHE A 121 6.07 6.11 -6.12
N PRO A 122 7.10 6.21 -6.99
CA PRO A 122 8.26 5.33 -6.87
C PRO A 122 9.08 5.71 -5.63
N THR A 123 9.44 4.72 -4.85
CA THR A 123 10.22 4.94 -3.62
C THR A 123 11.36 3.95 -3.49
N SER A 124 12.38 4.38 -2.74
CA SER A 124 13.48 3.52 -2.33
C SER A 124 13.87 3.89 -0.91
N SER A 125 13.58 3.03 0.05
CA SER A 125 14.01 3.24 1.42
C SER A 125 15.53 3.19 1.53
N LEU A 126 16.19 2.40 0.68
CA LEU A 126 17.64 2.31 0.64
C LEU A 126 18.29 3.63 0.21
N LYS A 127 17.70 4.34 -0.74
CA LYS A 127 18.22 5.59 -1.30
C LYS A 127 17.51 6.84 -0.76
N GLY A 128 16.47 6.68 0.04
CA GLY A 128 15.67 7.80 0.53
C GLY A 128 14.79 8.44 -0.54
N LYS A 129 14.64 7.82 -1.70
CA LYS A 129 13.87 8.37 -2.82
C LYS A 129 12.37 8.31 -2.51
N GLY A 130 11.65 9.39 -2.82
CA GLY A 130 10.20 9.45 -2.70
C GLY A 130 9.69 9.80 -1.31
N LYS A 131 10.57 9.89 -0.31
CA LYS A 131 10.17 10.16 1.06
C LYS A 131 9.42 11.49 1.20
N ALA A 132 9.89 12.54 0.55
CA ALA A 132 9.26 13.86 0.62
C ALA A 132 7.83 13.83 0.06
N ASP A 133 7.61 13.11 -1.02
CA ASP A 133 6.28 12.98 -1.62
C ASP A 133 5.30 12.27 -0.68
N ILE A 134 5.75 11.18 -0.05
CA ILE A 134 4.92 10.44 0.90
C ILE A 134 4.57 11.28 2.11
N LEU A 135 5.56 12.00 2.68
CA LEU A 135 5.31 12.88 3.82
C LEU A 135 4.33 13.99 3.48
N ARG A 136 4.42 14.53 2.28
CA ARG A 136 3.48 15.56 1.82
C ARG A 136 2.06 15.02 1.74
N LEU A 137 1.88 13.82 1.20
CA LEU A 137 0.58 13.16 1.12
C LEU A 137 0.00 12.89 2.51
N VAL A 138 0.80 12.36 3.41
CA VAL A 138 0.37 12.09 4.79
C VAL A 138 -0.12 13.37 5.45
N THR A 139 0.64 14.45 5.34
CA THR A 139 0.28 15.75 5.92
C THR A 139 -1.02 16.27 5.30
N GLN A 140 -1.12 16.22 3.98
CA GLN A 140 -2.28 16.72 3.25
C GLN A 140 -3.58 16.03 3.69
N PHE A 141 -3.57 14.71 3.82
CA PHE A 141 -4.76 13.96 4.17
C PHE A 141 -5.04 13.91 5.67
N ALA A 142 -4.00 14.03 6.50
CA ALA A 142 -4.19 14.06 7.95
C ALA A 142 -4.92 15.32 8.42
N GLU A 143 -4.80 16.43 7.68
CA GLU A 143 -5.42 17.70 8.02
C GLU A 143 -6.90 17.78 7.60
N ARG A 144 -7.39 16.79 6.91
CA ARG A 144 -8.80 16.70 6.53
C ARG A 144 -9.63 16.03 7.65
#